data_a97dc093c9c515e0966223059b167360
#
_entry.id   a97dc093c9c515e0966223059b167360
#
_cell.length_a   1.000
_cell.length_b   1.000
_cell.length_c   1.000
_cell.angle_alpha   90.00
_cell.angle_beta   90.00
_cell.angle_gamma   90.00
#
_symmetry.space_group_name_H-M   'P 1'
#
loop_
_entity.id
_entity.type
_entity.pdbx_description
1 polymer ?
#
loop_
_entity_poly.entity_id
_entity_poly.type
_entity_poly.pdbx_seq_one_letter_code
_entity_poly.pdbx_strand_id
1 'polypeptide(L)'
;MTDDAASREPIKVFLLDDHEIVRRGIKELLESEPDIVVIGESGSAVEAVSRIPALHPDVAILDGRLPDGSGIDVCRDVRSVDPSIHALILTSYDDDEALFASIMAGAAGYVLKQVRGGDLIDTVRRVAAGQSMLDPAVTAQVLERVRNGPRVDPSLQQLTSQEQRILELIGEGMTNRQIASTLFLAEKTIKNYVSSLLAKLGLSSRTQAAIFATKHPHP
;
A
#
# COMPACT_ATOMS: atom_id res chain seq x y z
N MET A 1 -0.92 -40.23 -28.04
CA MET A 1 -0.47 -39.48 -26.85
C MET A 1 -1.37 -38.28 -26.79
N THR A 2 -2.49 -38.52 -26.19
CA THR A 2 -3.70 -37.69 -26.14
C THR A 2 -3.67 -36.89 -24.85
N ASP A 3 -3.76 -35.57 -25.02
CA ASP A 3 -4.83 -34.73 -24.47
C ASP A 3 -5.12 -34.87 -22.95
N ASP A 4 -4.17 -34.37 -22.15
CA ASP A 4 -4.35 -34.12 -20.70
C ASP A 4 -4.53 -32.58 -20.43
N ALA A 5 -5.04 -31.86 -21.43
CA ALA A 5 -5.39 -30.45 -21.33
C ALA A 5 -6.91 -30.24 -21.00
N ALA A 6 -7.65 -31.34 -20.75
CA ALA A 6 -9.07 -31.28 -20.48
C ALA A 6 -9.36 -31.26 -18.97
N SER A 7 -9.88 -30.14 -18.49
CA SER A 7 -10.64 -29.84 -17.28
C SER A 7 -9.88 -29.29 -16.05
N ARG A 8 -8.96 -28.35 -16.19
CA ARG A 8 -8.77 -27.41 -15.09
C ARG A 8 -9.87 -26.36 -15.18
N GLU A 9 -10.63 -26.16 -14.10
CA GLU A 9 -11.52 -25.01 -14.01
C GLU A 9 -10.73 -23.72 -14.28
N PRO A 10 -11.31 -22.75 -15.02
CA PRO A 10 -10.63 -21.50 -15.30
C PRO A 10 -10.33 -20.73 -14.00
N ILE A 11 -9.22 -20.06 -13.96
CA ILE A 11 -8.82 -19.18 -12.85
C ILE A 11 -9.83 -18.04 -12.75
N LYS A 12 -10.52 -17.96 -11.62
CA LYS A 12 -11.52 -16.93 -11.33
C LYS A 12 -10.84 -15.68 -10.79
N VAL A 13 -10.99 -14.56 -11.47
CA VAL A 13 -10.36 -13.29 -11.11
C VAL A 13 -11.41 -12.26 -10.74
N PHE A 14 -11.14 -11.48 -9.68
CA PHE A 14 -11.86 -10.25 -9.36
C PHE A 14 -10.96 -9.05 -9.61
N LEU A 15 -11.49 -7.96 -10.21
CA LEU A 15 -10.75 -6.74 -10.50
C LEU A 15 -11.28 -5.58 -9.65
N LEU A 16 -10.38 -4.89 -8.94
CA LEU A 16 -10.66 -3.65 -8.22
C LEU A 16 -9.74 -2.55 -8.73
N ASP A 17 -10.30 -1.56 -9.44
CA ASP A 17 -9.58 -0.38 -9.92
C ASP A 17 -10.62 0.73 -10.19
N ASP A 18 -10.42 1.95 -9.70
CA ASP A 18 -11.34 3.07 -9.90
C ASP A 18 -11.29 3.64 -11.33
N HIS A 19 -10.21 3.35 -12.07
CA HIS A 19 -10.05 3.76 -13.45
C HIS A 19 -10.73 2.77 -14.41
N GLU A 20 -11.94 3.10 -14.90
CA GLU A 20 -12.71 2.23 -15.80
C GLU A 20 -11.93 1.74 -17.02
N ILE A 21 -11.14 2.60 -17.66
CA ILE A 21 -10.35 2.26 -18.85
C ILE A 21 -9.27 1.22 -18.51
N VAL A 22 -8.59 1.39 -17.36
CA VAL A 22 -7.56 0.44 -16.90
C VAL A 22 -8.20 -0.90 -16.56
N ARG A 23 -9.29 -0.89 -15.79
CA ARG A 23 -10.04 -2.08 -15.40
C ARG A 23 -10.52 -2.87 -16.61
N ARG A 24 -11.11 -2.17 -17.60
CA ARG A 24 -11.54 -2.78 -18.85
C ARG A 24 -10.38 -3.37 -19.65
N GLY A 25 -9.25 -2.66 -19.77
CA GLY A 25 -8.07 -3.16 -20.47
C GLY A 25 -7.48 -4.41 -19.81
N ILE A 26 -7.42 -4.45 -18.48
CA ILE A 26 -6.95 -5.63 -17.74
C ILE A 26 -7.92 -6.80 -17.94
N LYS A 27 -9.23 -6.55 -17.91
CA LYS A 27 -10.25 -7.57 -18.16
C LYS A 27 -10.10 -8.18 -19.55
N GLU A 28 -10.05 -7.36 -20.61
CA GLU A 28 -9.88 -7.81 -21.98
C GLU A 28 -8.58 -8.62 -22.17
N LEU A 29 -7.49 -8.18 -21.51
CA LEU A 29 -6.21 -8.88 -21.51
C LEU A 29 -6.31 -10.26 -20.87
N LEU A 30 -6.92 -10.38 -19.68
CA LEU A 30 -7.03 -11.63 -18.95
C LEU A 30 -7.99 -12.61 -19.66
N GLU A 31 -9.12 -12.12 -20.16
CA GLU A 31 -10.13 -12.93 -20.87
C GLU A 31 -9.70 -13.31 -22.29
N SER A 32 -8.57 -12.78 -22.80
CA SER A 32 -7.95 -13.30 -24.02
C SER A 32 -7.32 -14.69 -23.81
N GLU A 33 -7.10 -15.08 -22.56
CA GLU A 33 -6.57 -16.39 -22.18
C GLU A 33 -7.72 -17.36 -21.84
N PRO A 34 -7.77 -18.56 -22.43
CA PRO A 34 -8.89 -19.48 -22.26
C PRO A 34 -8.99 -20.08 -20.84
N ASP A 35 -7.92 -19.99 -20.06
CA ASP A 35 -7.82 -20.52 -18.70
C ASP A 35 -8.07 -19.47 -17.61
N ILE A 36 -8.47 -18.24 -17.97
CA ILE A 36 -8.74 -17.15 -17.01
C ILE A 36 -10.15 -16.56 -17.28
N VAL A 37 -10.91 -16.31 -16.22
CA VAL A 37 -12.21 -15.65 -16.30
C VAL A 37 -12.34 -14.57 -15.24
N VAL A 38 -12.83 -13.39 -15.62
CA VAL A 38 -13.13 -12.30 -14.68
C VAL A 38 -14.58 -12.46 -14.19
N ILE A 39 -14.74 -12.90 -12.93
CA ILE A 39 -16.05 -13.17 -12.34
C ILE A 39 -16.68 -11.97 -11.63
N GLY A 40 -15.93 -10.89 -11.46
CA GLY A 40 -16.42 -9.66 -10.86
C GLY A 40 -15.46 -8.52 -11.01
N GLU A 41 -16.01 -7.31 -10.94
CA GLU A 41 -15.23 -6.07 -10.98
C GLU A 41 -15.90 -4.98 -10.13
N SER A 42 -15.10 -4.08 -9.55
CA SER A 42 -15.57 -2.91 -8.83
C SER A 42 -14.58 -1.74 -8.99
N GLY A 43 -15.09 -0.52 -8.86
CA GLY A 43 -14.29 0.70 -8.75
C GLY A 43 -14.24 1.25 -7.30
N SER A 44 -14.87 0.55 -6.33
CA SER A 44 -15.05 0.99 -4.95
C SER A 44 -14.46 -0.03 -3.99
N ALA A 45 -13.61 0.43 -3.07
CA ALA A 45 -13.04 -0.38 -1.99
C ALA A 45 -14.14 -0.91 -1.06
N VAL A 46 -15.11 -0.04 -0.69
CA VAL A 46 -16.22 -0.39 0.19
C VAL A 46 -17.07 -1.52 -0.39
N GLU A 47 -17.38 -1.46 -1.69
CA GLU A 47 -18.13 -2.51 -2.39
C GLU A 47 -17.32 -3.82 -2.48
N ALA A 48 -16.03 -3.73 -2.77
CA ALA A 48 -15.16 -4.87 -2.99
C ALA A 48 -15.02 -5.77 -1.75
N VAL A 49 -14.93 -5.18 -0.55
CA VAL A 49 -14.80 -5.93 0.72
C VAL A 49 -15.92 -6.97 0.91
N SER A 50 -17.15 -6.65 0.49
CA SER A 50 -18.28 -7.57 0.60
C SER A 50 -18.42 -8.50 -0.61
N ARG A 51 -18.10 -8.01 -1.83
CA ARG A 51 -18.30 -8.77 -3.07
C ARG A 51 -17.25 -9.83 -3.31
N ILE A 52 -15.98 -9.55 -2.96
CA ILE A 52 -14.89 -10.50 -3.20
C ILE A 52 -15.13 -11.81 -2.45
N PRO A 53 -15.39 -11.83 -1.12
CA PRO A 53 -15.66 -13.08 -0.42
C PRO A 53 -16.93 -13.79 -0.92
N ALA A 54 -17.97 -13.03 -1.34
CA ALA A 54 -19.22 -13.62 -1.85
C ALA A 54 -19.05 -14.33 -3.22
N LEU A 55 -18.10 -13.88 -4.04
CA LEU A 55 -17.81 -14.45 -5.36
C LEU A 55 -16.75 -15.54 -5.33
N HIS A 56 -15.96 -15.64 -4.25
CA HIS A 56 -14.87 -16.62 -4.09
C HIS A 56 -13.92 -16.70 -5.31
N PRO A 57 -13.26 -15.60 -5.73
CA PRO A 57 -12.25 -15.65 -6.77
C PRO A 57 -10.99 -16.38 -6.28
N ASP A 58 -10.25 -17.01 -7.20
CA ASP A 58 -8.93 -17.57 -6.91
C ASP A 58 -7.91 -16.44 -6.71
N VAL A 59 -8.04 -15.36 -7.51
CA VAL A 59 -7.15 -14.19 -7.46
C VAL A 59 -7.98 -12.91 -7.44
N ALA A 60 -7.68 -12.02 -6.49
CA ALA A 60 -8.19 -10.65 -6.47
C ALA A 60 -7.07 -9.68 -6.87
N ILE A 61 -7.20 -9.00 -8.00
CA ILE A 61 -6.28 -7.93 -8.44
C ILE A 61 -6.84 -6.61 -7.91
N LEU A 62 -6.06 -5.95 -7.05
CA LEU A 62 -6.50 -4.82 -6.27
C LEU A 62 -5.62 -3.60 -6.56
N ASP A 63 -6.21 -2.51 -7.03
CA ASP A 63 -5.50 -1.22 -7.11
C ASP A 63 -5.09 -0.77 -5.71
N GLY A 64 -3.84 -0.40 -5.55
CA GLY A 64 -3.30 0.05 -4.26
C GLY A 64 -3.97 1.31 -3.71
N ARG A 65 -4.52 2.17 -4.58
CA ARG A 65 -5.15 3.44 -4.20
C ARG A 65 -6.51 3.62 -4.85
N LEU A 66 -7.51 3.92 -4.04
CA LEU A 66 -8.88 4.14 -4.45
C LEU A 66 -9.40 5.43 -3.81
N PRO A 67 -10.37 6.14 -4.42
CA PRO A 67 -10.94 7.37 -3.85
C PRO A 67 -11.61 7.17 -2.49
N ASP A 68 -12.12 5.96 -2.22
CA ASP A 68 -12.87 5.59 -1.02
C ASP A 68 -12.11 4.63 -0.09
N GLY A 69 -10.81 4.38 -0.36
CA GLY A 69 -10.01 3.50 0.47
C GLY A 69 -8.69 3.06 -0.15
N SER A 70 -8.20 1.92 0.30
CA SER A 70 -6.95 1.32 -0.15
C SER A 70 -7.15 -0.15 -0.50
N GLY A 71 -6.63 -0.60 -1.66
CA GLY A 71 -6.63 -2.02 -2.00
C GLY A 71 -5.82 -2.88 -1.02
N ILE A 72 -4.90 -2.29 -0.28
CA ILE A 72 -4.15 -2.97 0.78
C ILE A 72 -5.07 -3.30 1.96
N ASP A 73 -5.96 -2.36 2.34
CA ASP A 73 -6.94 -2.60 3.40
C ASP A 73 -7.99 -3.61 2.94
N VAL A 74 -8.47 -3.50 1.70
CA VAL A 74 -9.35 -4.52 1.09
C VAL A 74 -8.68 -5.91 1.10
N CYS A 75 -7.39 -6.01 0.77
CA CYS A 75 -6.63 -7.27 0.87
C CYS A 75 -6.68 -7.85 2.28
N ARG A 76 -6.40 -7.02 3.30
CA ARG A 76 -6.42 -7.43 4.71
C ARG A 76 -7.80 -7.94 5.12
N ASP A 77 -8.85 -7.17 4.81
CA ASP A 77 -10.22 -7.47 5.20
C ASP A 77 -10.73 -8.74 4.51
N VAL A 78 -10.54 -8.86 3.20
CA VAL A 78 -10.92 -10.05 2.42
C VAL A 78 -10.22 -11.30 2.94
N ARG A 79 -8.90 -11.24 3.15
CA ARG A 79 -8.13 -12.39 3.63
C ARG A 79 -8.39 -12.75 5.09
N SER A 80 -8.90 -11.82 5.89
CA SER A 80 -9.37 -12.13 7.25
C SER A 80 -10.64 -12.98 7.23
N VAL A 81 -11.48 -12.84 6.19
CA VAL A 81 -12.72 -13.61 5.99
C VAL A 81 -12.44 -14.92 5.26
N ASP A 82 -11.65 -14.85 4.18
CA ASP A 82 -11.29 -16.01 3.37
C ASP A 82 -9.80 -16.00 2.99
N PRO A 83 -8.95 -16.71 3.74
CA PRO A 83 -7.51 -16.81 3.47
C PRO A 83 -7.15 -17.53 2.17
N SER A 84 -8.09 -18.27 1.54
CA SER A 84 -7.85 -18.97 0.28
C SER A 84 -7.78 -18.03 -0.92
N ILE A 85 -8.37 -16.84 -0.83
CA ILE A 85 -8.31 -15.82 -1.87
C ILE A 85 -6.92 -15.20 -1.92
N HIS A 86 -6.23 -15.34 -3.06
CA HIS A 86 -4.92 -14.74 -3.26
C HIS A 86 -5.06 -13.30 -3.76
N ALA A 87 -4.46 -12.35 -3.05
CA ALA A 87 -4.50 -10.94 -3.45
C ALA A 87 -3.22 -10.52 -4.16
N LEU A 88 -3.37 -9.84 -5.30
CA LEU A 88 -2.30 -9.21 -6.07
C LEU A 88 -2.53 -7.69 -6.04
N ILE A 89 -1.61 -6.95 -5.44
CA ILE A 89 -1.68 -5.49 -5.43
C ILE A 89 -1.10 -4.95 -6.72
N LEU A 90 -1.88 -4.15 -7.43
CA LEU A 90 -1.48 -3.46 -8.67
C LEU A 90 -1.41 -1.96 -8.41
N THR A 91 -0.27 -1.33 -8.65
CA THR A 91 -0.04 0.09 -8.30
C THR A 91 0.74 0.84 -9.35
N SER A 92 0.57 2.15 -9.39
CA SER A 92 1.37 3.05 -10.25
C SER A 92 2.65 3.56 -9.56
N TYR A 93 2.86 3.24 -8.29
CA TYR A 93 3.94 3.78 -7.48
C TYR A 93 4.85 2.67 -6.95
N ASP A 94 6.15 2.89 -7.11
CA ASP A 94 7.19 2.10 -6.45
C ASP A 94 7.46 2.74 -5.08
N ASP A 95 6.77 2.23 -4.05
CA ASP A 95 6.78 2.78 -2.69
C ASP A 95 7.04 1.64 -1.70
N ASP A 96 8.19 1.70 -1.04
CA ASP A 96 8.63 0.70 -0.06
C ASP A 96 7.63 0.53 1.10
N GLU A 97 6.92 1.59 1.49
CA GLU A 97 5.93 1.50 2.58
C GLU A 97 4.66 0.80 2.13
N ALA A 98 4.18 1.10 0.91
CA ALA A 98 3.04 0.41 0.32
C ALA A 98 3.34 -1.07 0.07
N LEU A 99 4.55 -1.38 -0.39
CA LEU A 99 5.02 -2.75 -0.56
C LEU A 99 5.05 -3.50 0.78
N PHE A 100 5.63 -2.88 1.84
CA PHE A 100 5.63 -3.45 3.18
C PHE A 100 4.21 -3.69 3.71
N ALA A 101 3.34 -2.69 3.60
CA ALA A 101 1.94 -2.78 4.04
C ALA A 101 1.18 -3.89 3.30
N SER A 102 1.44 -4.07 1.99
CA SER A 102 0.86 -5.12 1.15
C SER A 102 1.25 -6.52 1.65
N ILE A 103 2.53 -6.71 1.99
CA ILE A 103 3.03 -7.98 2.53
C ILE A 103 2.40 -8.27 3.90
N MET A 104 2.30 -7.26 4.76
CA MET A 104 1.65 -7.40 6.07
C MET A 104 0.15 -7.65 5.98
N ALA A 105 -0.51 -7.18 4.91
CA ALA A 105 -1.90 -7.51 4.59
C ALA A 105 -2.06 -8.92 4.01
N GLY A 106 -0.96 -9.63 3.74
CA GLY A 106 -0.95 -10.99 3.20
C GLY A 106 -1.11 -11.05 1.68
N ALA A 107 -0.75 -10.00 0.94
CA ALA A 107 -0.75 -10.05 -0.52
C ALA A 107 0.23 -11.11 -1.03
N ALA A 108 -0.18 -11.85 -2.05
CA ALA A 108 0.65 -12.85 -2.73
C ALA A 108 1.66 -12.22 -3.69
N GLY A 109 1.41 -10.97 -4.11
CA GLY A 109 2.31 -10.21 -4.97
C GLY A 109 2.00 -8.71 -4.98
N TYR A 110 2.99 -7.96 -5.45
CA TYR A 110 2.93 -6.52 -5.63
C TYR A 110 3.51 -6.20 -7.00
N VAL A 111 2.73 -5.57 -7.87
CA VAL A 111 3.06 -5.37 -9.28
C VAL A 111 2.81 -3.92 -9.67
N LEU A 112 3.72 -3.35 -10.43
CA LEU A 112 3.54 -2.01 -10.99
C LEU A 112 2.60 -2.06 -12.21
N LYS A 113 1.70 -1.09 -12.36
CA LYS A 113 0.78 -0.95 -13.53
C LYS A 113 1.51 -0.79 -14.88
N GLN A 114 2.82 -0.58 -14.85
CA GLN A 114 3.69 -0.52 -16.04
C GLN A 114 4.16 -1.90 -16.52
N VAL A 115 3.74 -2.97 -15.84
CA VAL A 115 4.08 -4.34 -16.23
C VAL A 115 3.55 -4.67 -17.64
N ARG A 116 4.29 -5.50 -18.37
CA ARG A 116 3.82 -6.00 -19.68
C ARG A 116 2.65 -6.94 -19.48
N GLY A 117 1.69 -6.93 -20.42
CA GLY A 117 0.49 -7.75 -20.30
C GLY A 117 0.76 -9.24 -20.10
N GLY A 118 1.73 -9.82 -20.83
CA GLY A 118 2.13 -11.22 -20.65
C GLY A 118 2.67 -11.53 -19.26
N ASP A 119 3.44 -10.62 -18.68
CA ASP A 119 3.99 -10.78 -17.33
C ASP A 119 2.86 -10.74 -16.27
N LEU A 120 1.80 -9.95 -16.49
CA LEU A 120 0.62 -9.93 -15.60
C LEU A 120 -0.14 -11.27 -15.65
N ILE A 121 -0.36 -11.82 -16.85
CA ILE A 121 -1.02 -13.12 -17.05
C ILE A 121 -0.24 -14.23 -16.31
N ASP A 122 1.06 -14.30 -16.52
CA ASP A 122 1.92 -15.28 -15.86
C ASP A 122 1.92 -15.11 -14.33
N THR A 123 1.89 -13.86 -13.86
CA THR A 123 1.76 -13.55 -12.43
C THR A 123 0.45 -14.08 -11.87
N VAL A 124 -0.67 -13.85 -12.54
CA VAL A 124 -2.00 -14.35 -12.13
C VAL A 124 -1.99 -15.88 -12.03
N ARG A 125 -1.46 -16.58 -13.03
CA ARG A 125 -1.34 -18.05 -13.02
C ARG A 125 -0.51 -18.57 -11.84
N ARG A 126 0.63 -17.93 -11.56
CA ARG A 126 1.51 -18.33 -10.45
C ARG A 126 0.87 -18.05 -9.10
N VAL A 127 0.21 -16.92 -8.95
CA VAL A 127 -0.52 -16.55 -7.73
C VAL A 127 -1.70 -17.49 -7.50
N ALA A 128 -2.48 -17.83 -8.53
CA ALA A 128 -3.56 -18.82 -8.45
C ALA A 128 -3.05 -20.22 -8.04
N ALA A 129 -1.81 -20.57 -8.42
CA ALA A 129 -1.15 -21.80 -7.98
C ALA A 129 -0.57 -21.71 -6.55
N GLY A 130 -0.85 -20.64 -5.80
CA GLY A 130 -0.37 -20.43 -4.43
C GLY A 130 1.10 -19.98 -4.32
N GLN A 131 1.72 -19.58 -5.43
CA GLN A 131 3.10 -19.07 -5.41
C GLN A 131 3.13 -17.61 -4.98
N SER A 132 4.03 -17.26 -4.07
CA SER A 132 4.33 -15.87 -3.76
C SER A 132 5.17 -15.26 -4.88
N MET A 133 4.79 -14.06 -5.33
CA MET A 133 5.51 -13.25 -6.31
C MET A 133 6.37 -12.17 -5.66
N LEU A 134 6.58 -12.28 -4.35
CA LEU A 134 7.45 -11.37 -3.62
C LEU A 134 8.91 -11.79 -3.81
N ASP A 135 9.76 -10.82 -4.15
CA ASP A 135 11.20 -11.04 -4.23
C ASP A 135 11.73 -11.50 -2.85
N PRO A 136 12.55 -12.57 -2.79
CA PRO A 136 13.17 -13.01 -1.55
C PRO A 136 13.95 -11.92 -0.81
N ALA A 137 14.60 -10.99 -1.55
CA ALA A 137 15.28 -9.84 -0.97
C ALA A 137 14.30 -8.88 -0.28
N VAL A 138 13.15 -8.63 -0.90
CA VAL A 138 12.07 -7.83 -0.31
C VAL A 138 11.49 -8.52 0.93
N THR A 139 11.27 -9.82 0.86
CA THR A 139 10.80 -10.61 2.01
C THR A 139 11.80 -10.53 3.18
N ALA A 140 13.10 -10.59 2.91
CA ALA A 140 14.13 -10.43 3.93
C ALA A 140 14.12 -9.04 4.57
N GLN A 141 13.94 -7.97 3.77
CA GLN A 141 13.80 -6.59 4.29
C GLN A 141 12.56 -6.44 5.18
N VAL A 142 11.44 -7.05 4.79
CA VAL A 142 10.22 -7.05 5.60
C VAL A 142 10.44 -7.75 6.94
N LEU A 143 11.07 -8.92 6.94
CA LEU A 143 11.40 -9.66 8.17
C LEU A 143 12.34 -8.85 9.07
N GLU A 144 13.31 -8.14 8.49
CA GLU A 144 14.20 -7.25 9.23
C GLU A 144 13.43 -6.07 9.84
N ARG A 145 12.50 -5.46 9.09
CA ARG A 145 11.65 -4.38 9.58
C ARG A 145 10.68 -4.84 10.68
N VAL A 146 10.13 -6.04 10.58
CA VAL A 146 9.30 -6.64 11.63
C VAL A 146 10.09 -6.88 12.92
N ARG A 147 11.33 -7.36 12.79
CA ARG A 147 12.22 -7.60 13.95
C ARG A 147 12.71 -6.32 14.62
N ASN A 148 13.03 -5.31 13.82
CA ASN A 148 13.70 -4.09 14.28
C ASN A 148 12.73 -2.91 14.45
N GLY A 149 11.45 -3.08 14.11
CA GLY A 149 10.45 -2.01 14.06
C GLY A 149 10.60 -1.10 12.83
N PRO A 150 9.73 -0.07 12.70
CA PRO A 150 9.84 0.91 11.62
C PRO A 150 11.23 1.52 11.62
N ARG A 151 11.83 1.69 10.44
CA ARG A 151 13.07 2.47 10.33
C ARG A 151 12.77 3.89 10.80
N VAL A 152 13.18 4.20 12.01
CA VAL A 152 13.18 5.60 12.48
C VAL A 152 14.20 6.32 11.61
N ASP A 153 13.75 7.33 10.87
CA ASP A 153 14.64 8.15 10.08
C ASP A 153 15.79 8.64 11.00
N PRO A 154 17.06 8.38 10.65
CA PRO A 154 18.18 8.76 11.50
C PRO A 154 18.17 10.26 11.86
N SER A 155 17.56 11.11 11.02
CA SER A 155 17.41 12.53 11.29
C SER A 155 16.43 12.81 12.44
N LEU A 156 15.41 11.97 12.64
CA LEU A 156 14.49 12.08 13.79
C LEU A 156 15.17 11.77 15.12
N GLN A 157 16.19 10.91 15.13
CA GLN A 157 16.97 10.60 16.32
C GLN A 157 17.83 11.81 16.81
N GLN A 158 18.06 12.78 15.93
CA GLN A 158 18.77 14.02 16.29
C GLN A 158 17.87 15.05 16.97
N LEU A 159 16.55 14.83 16.95
CA LEU A 159 15.59 15.71 17.57
C LEU A 159 15.43 15.36 19.06
N THR A 160 15.36 16.37 19.91
CA THR A 160 14.90 16.21 21.29
C THR A 160 13.41 15.86 21.31
N SER A 161 12.92 15.25 22.40
CA SER A 161 11.49 14.94 22.57
C SER A 161 10.59 16.17 22.37
N GLN A 162 11.08 17.35 22.77
CA GLN A 162 10.36 18.61 22.57
C GLN A 162 10.30 19.02 21.10
N GLU A 163 11.39 18.86 20.36
CA GLU A 163 11.44 19.15 18.93
C GLU A 163 10.59 18.16 18.13
N GLN A 164 10.56 16.89 18.52
CA GLN A 164 9.68 15.85 17.93
C GLN A 164 8.22 16.23 18.13
N ARG A 165 7.83 16.59 19.35
CA ARG A 165 6.45 17.02 19.65
C ARG A 165 6.02 18.25 18.86
N ILE A 166 6.93 19.22 18.67
CA ILE A 166 6.69 20.41 17.86
C ILE A 166 6.55 20.04 16.37
N LEU A 167 7.35 19.08 15.87
CA LEU A 167 7.26 18.59 14.49
C LEU A 167 5.92 17.94 14.21
N GLU A 168 5.38 17.12 15.13
CA GLU A 168 4.05 16.53 15.04
C GLU A 168 2.97 17.61 14.89
N LEU A 169 2.96 18.59 15.79
CA LEU A 169 2.01 19.70 15.76
C LEU A 169 2.13 20.58 14.48
N ILE A 170 3.33 20.65 13.90
CA ILE A 170 3.52 21.25 12.56
C ILE A 170 2.85 20.40 11.49
N GLY A 171 2.95 19.08 11.57
CA GLY A 171 2.27 18.14 10.68
C GLY A 171 0.73 18.27 10.74
N GLU A 172 0.20 18.52 11.93
CA GLU A 172 -1.24 18.83 12.15
C GLU A 172 -1.66 20.23 11.61
N GLY A 173 -0.73 21.01 11.05
CA GLY A 173 -0.99 22.33 10.49
C GLY A 173 -1.07 23.47 11.50
N MET A 174 -0.70 23.25 12.77
CA MET A 174 -0.79 24.28 13.81
C MET A 174 0.21 25.43 13.58
N THR A 175 -0.20 26.67 13.86
CA THR A 175 0.68 27.85 13.87
C THR A 175 1.57 27.86 15.11
N ASN A 176 2.67 28.65 15.11
CA ASN A 176 3.54 28.79 16.30
C ASN A 176 2.78 29.26 17.53
N ARG A 177 1.78 30.13 17.35
CA ARG A 177 0.91 30.61 18.45
C ARG A 177 0.06 29.48 19.02
N GLN A 178 -0.52 28.62 18.19
CA GLN A 178 -1.30 27.47 18.62
C GLN A 178 -0.40 26.45 19.35
N ILE A 179 0.76 26.14 18.78
CA ILE A 179 1.76 25.23 19.41
C ILE A 179 2.19 25.79 20.76
N ALA A 180 2.46 27.10 20.86
CA ALA A 180 2.83 27.76 22.11
C ALA A 180 1.74 27.60 23.18
N SER A 181 0.47 27.76 22.78
CA SER A 181 -0.68 27.56 23.69
C SER A 181 -0.80 26.08 24.11
N THR A 182 -0.64 25.15 23.18
CA THR A 182 -0.75 23.70 23.45
C THR A 182 0.35 23.19 24.39
N LEU A 183 1.58 23.73 24.23
CA LEU A 183 2.75 23.30 25.01
C LEU A 183 3.03 24.19 26.22
N PHE A 184 2.21 25.19 26.47
CA PHE A 184 2.37 26.15 27.57
C PHE A 184 3.74 26.87 27.52
N LEU A 185 4.19 27.27 26.31
CA LEU A 185 5.44 27.94 26.06
C LEU A 185 5.21 29.32 25.41
N ALA A 186 6.21 30.19 25.46
CA ALA A 186 6.18 31.44 24.74
C ALA A 186 6.35 31.23 23.22
N GLU A 187 5.62 31.99 22.38
CA GLU A 187 5.71 31.89 20.92
C GLU A 187 7.15 32.08 20.39
N LYS A 188 7.94 32.96 21.06
CA LYS A 188 9.34 33.14 20.73
C LYS A 188 10.16 31.86 20.94
N THR A 189 9.84 31.10 21.99
CA THR A 189 10.47 29.80 22.28
C THR A 189 10.16 28.79 21.19
N ILE A 190 8.90 28.73 20.74
CA ILE A 190 8.50 27.84 19.64
C ILE A 190 9.24 28.22 18.35
N LYS A 191 9.37 29.50 18.03
CA LYS A 191 10.15 29.95 16.85
C LYS A 191 11.61 29.45 16.89
N ASN A 192 12.23 29.44 18.05
CA ASN A 192 13.59 28.93 18.22
C ASN A 192 13.64 27.41 18.00
N TYR A 193 12.70 26.66 18.58
CA TYR A 193 12.61 25.20 18.35
C TYR A 193 12.37 24.88 16.88
N VAL A 194 11.46 25.59 16.20
CA VAL A 194 11.20 25.40 14.76
C VAL A 194 12.47 25.65 13.95
N SER A 195 13.23 26.70 14.25
CA SER A 195 14.50 26.97 13.55
C SER A 195 15.54 25.88 13.80
N SER A 196 15.65 25.39 15.03
CA SER A 196 16.54 24.29 15.41
C SER A 196 16.20 22.99 14.71
N LEU A 197 14.93 22.59 14.74
CA LEU A 197 14.49 21.35 14.11
C LEU A 197 14.64 21.38 12.58
N LEU A 198 14.38 22.53 11.93
CA LEU A 198 14.60 22.69 10.50
C LEU A 198 16.08 22.51 10.14
N ALA A 199 16.99 23.11 10.92
CA ALA A 199 18.44 22.97 10.72
C ALA A 199 18.88 21.51 10.91
N LYS A 200 18.39 20.81 11.95
CA LYS A 200 18.74 19.40 12.22
C LYS A 200 18.24 18.46 11.15
N LEU A 201 17.04 18.72 10.60
CA LEU A 201 16.45 17.92 9.53
C LEU A 201 16.93 18.32 8.12
N GLY A 202 17.75 19.36 7.99
CA GLY A 202 18.19 19.87 6.68
C GLY A 202 17.07 20.47 5.84
N LEU A 203 15.97 20.93 6.47
CA LEU A 203 14.80 21.49 5.80
C LEU A 203 14.89 23.01 5.73
N SER A 204 14.45 23.58 4.59
CA SER A 204 14.53 25.01 4.34
C SER A 204 13.24 25.78 4.70
N SER A 205 12.14 25.08 4.95
CA SER A 205 10.85 25.73 5.22
C SER A 205 9.96 24.92 6.15
N ARG A 206 9.03 25.62 6.81
CA ARG A 206 7.98 25.01 7.62
C ARG A 206 7.09 24.05 6.81
N THR A 207 6.82 24.40 5.55
CA THR A 207 6.02 23.55 4.66
C THR A 207 6.71 22.20 4.42
N GLN A 208 8.03 22.22 4.23
CA GLN A 208 8.81 20.98 4.15
C GLN A 208 8.77 20.19 5.44
N ALA A 209 8.79 20.85 6.60
CA ALA A 209 8.65 20.17 7.89
C ALA A 209 7.26 19.54 8.07
N ALA A 210 6.19 20.20 7.61
CA ALA A 210 4.86 19.64 7.64
C ALA A 210 4.75 18.39 6.74
N ILE A 211 5.27 18.46 5.52
CA ILE A 211 5.31 17.30 4.60
C ILE A 211 6.17 16.17 5.20
N PHE A 212 7.30 16.50 5.81
CA PHE A 212 8.17 15.52 6.47
C PHE A 212 7.46 14.83 7.62
N ALA A 213 6.75 15.58 8.48
CA ALA A 213 5.98 15.05 9.60
C ALA A 213 4.86 14.11 9.14
N THR A 214 4.16 14.42 8.04
CA THR A 214 3.10 13.55 7.50
C THR A 214 3.64 12.25 6.90
N LYS A 215 4.89 12.24 6.42
CA LYS A 215 5.56 11.03 5.91
C LYS A 215 6.15 10.16 7.02
N HIS A 216 6.40 10.72 8.18
CA HIS A 216 7.00 10.04 9.33
C HIS A 216 6.12 10.23 10.57
N PRO A 217 4.88 9.68 10.58
CA PRO A 217 4.01 9.74 11.75
C PRO A 217 4.69 9.02 12.91
N HIS A 218 4.71 9.65 14.06
CA HIS A 218 5.17 9.01 15.30
C HIS A 218 4.10 7.99 15.74
N PRO A 219 4.50 6.76 16.16
CA PRO A 219 3.56 5.76 16.66
C PRO A 219 2.81 6.21 17.90
#